data_34697ee76b03f22b5cc40e602ab8c32a
#
_entry.id   34697ee76b03f22b5cc40e602ab8c32a
#
_cell.length_a   1.000
_cell.length_b   1.000
_cell.length_c   1.000
_cell.angle_alpha   90.00
_cell.angle_beta   90.00
_cell.angle_gamma   90.00
#
_symmetry.space_group_name_H-M   'P 1'
#
loop_
_entity.id
_entity.type
_entity.pdbx_description
1 polymer ?
#
loop_
_entity_poly.entity_id
_entity_poly.type
_entity_poly.pdbx_seq_one_letter_code
_entity_poly.pdbx_strand_id
1 'polypeptide(L)'
;DVISIEKLFFNTNNKTAINVAEARGCTILACVKAGVPVYEYTPLQVKQSVVGYGRAEKRQVMEMTRMLLNLEKIPKPDDAADALAVAICCAHSSGSLLGRL
;
A
#
# COMPACT_ATOMS: atom_id res chain seq x y z
N ASP A 1 10.36 -2.81 -13.30
CA ASP A 1 10.01 -2.62 -11.89
C ASP A 1 8.95 -1.55 -11.76
N VAL A 2 8.16 -1.60 -10.70
CA VAL A 2 7.13 -0.62 -10.39
C VAL A 2 7.14 -0.35 -8.89
N ILE A 3 6.52 0.75 -8.50
CA ILE A 3 6.34 1.10 -7.10
C ILE A 3 4.85 1.16 -6.79
N SER A 4 4.47 0.54 -5.69
CA SER A 4 3.10 0.54 -5.20
C SER A 4 3.04 1.40 -3.94
N ILE A 5 2.13 2.36 -3.93
CA ILE A 5 2.00 3.30 -2.82
C ILE A 5 0.54 3.41 -2.40
N GLU A 6 0.31 3.56 -1.09
CA GLU A 6 -1.03 3.72 -0.57
C GLU A 6 -1.51 5.16 -0.73
N LYS A 7 -2.76 5.34 -1.14
CA LYS A 7 -3.36 6.65 -1.23
C LYS A 7 -3.65 7.18 0.17
N LEU A 8 -3.23 8.43 0.42
CA LEU A 8 -3.42 9.06 1.72
C LEU A 8 -4.81 9.69 1.81
N PHE A 9 -5.41 9.55 3.01
CA PHE A 9 -6.65 10.22 3.36
C PHE A 9 -6.42 11.00 4.64
N PHE A 10 -6.65 12.29 4.58
CA PHE A 10 -6.54 13.17 5.74
C PHE A 10 -7.95 13.45 6.25
N ASN A 11 -8.27 12.97 7.45
CA ASN A 11 -9.58 13.25 8.04
C ASN A 11 -9.45 14.20 9.23
N THR A 12 -9.47 13.70 10.47
CA THR A 12 -9.51 14.57 11.64
C THR A 12 -8.16 14.89 12.25
N ASN A 13 -7.16 14.05 12.07
CA ASN A 13 -5.84 14.25 12.68
C ASN A 13 -4.86 14.81 11.66
N ASN A 14 -4.63 16.12 11.74
CA ASN A 14 -3.75 16.81 10.79
C ASN A 14 -2.33 17.02 11.32
N LYS A 15 -2.01 16.56 12.52
CA LYS A 15 -0.70 16.82 13.11
C LYS A 15 0.47 16.30 12.29
N THR A 16 0.30 15.13 11.69
CA THR A 16 1.35 14.51 10.88
C THR A 16 1.06 14.57 9.38
N ALA A 17 -0.10 15.06 8.99
CA ALA A 17 -0.55 15.05 7.60
C ALA A 17 0.42 15.79 6.67
N ILE A 18 0.91 16.95 7.08
CA ILE A 18 1.81 17.75 6.27
C ILE A 18 3.14 17.01 6.05
N ASN A 19 3.71 16.48 7.13
CA ASN A 19 4.98 15.74 7.04
C ASN A 19 4.85 14.50 6.17
N VAL A 20 3.76 13.77 6.32
CA VAL A 20 3.49 12.58 5.50
C VAL A 20 3.32 12.96 4.04
N ALA A 21 2.58 14.04 3.75
CA ALA A 21 2.39 14.51 2.38
C ALA A 21 3.70 14.95 1.74
N GLU A 22 4.56 15.63 2.49
CA GLU A 22 5.87 16.04 2.00
C GLU A 22 6.75 14.85 1.66
N ALA A 23 6.81 13.85 2.56
CA ALA A 23 7.58 12.63 2.33
C ALA A 23 7.04 11.87 1.13
N ARG A 24 5.72 11.78 0.99
CA ARG A 24 5.07 11.13 -0.14
C ARG A 24 5.43 11.83 -1.45
N GLY A 25 5.40 13.17 -1.46
CA GLY A 25 5.76 13.95 -2.63
C GLY A 25 7.21 13.71 -3.06
N CYS A 26 8.14 13.67 -2.11
CA CYS A 26 9.55 13.38 -2.38
C CYS A 26 9.72 11.97 -2.96
N THR A 27 9.00 11.00 -2.43
CA THR A 27 9.06 9.62 -2.90
C THR A 27 8.57 9.54 -4.35
N ILE A 28 7.43 10.14 -4.65
CA ILE A 28 6.86 10.14 -5.99
C ILE A 28 7.81 10.84 -6.97
N LEU A 29 8.36 11.98 -6.59
CA LEU A 29 9.30 12.71 -7.43
C LEU A 29 10.53 11.86 -7.75
N ALA A 30 11.08 11.18 -6.76
CA ALA A 30 12.23 10.29 -6.97
C ALA A 30 11.91 9.18 -7.97
N CYS A 31 10.72 8.59 -7.86
CA CYS A 31 10.28 7.53 -8.77
C CYS A 31 10.13 8.06 -10.19
N VAL A 32 9.51 9.23 -10.35
CA VAL A 32 9.32 9.85 -11.65
C VAL A 32 10.68 10.16 -12.30
N LYS A 33 11.60 10.71 -11.53
CA LYS A 33 12.95 11.01 -12.02
C LYS A 33 13.70 9.75 -12.43
N ALA A 34 13.48 8.65 -11.74
CA ALA A 34 14.12 7.37 -12.06
C ALA A 34 13.43 6.62 -13.20
N GLY A 35 12.29 7.14 -13.69
CA GLY A 35 11.53 6.46 -14.74
C GLY A 35 10.79 5.24 -14.27
N VAL A 36 10.53 5.11 -12.96
CA VAL A 36 9.82 3.96 -12.38
C VAL A 36 8.34 4.28 -12.28
N PRO A 37 7.46 3.48 -12.91
CA PRO A 37 6.01 3.69 -12.79
C PRO A 37 5.53 3.59 -11.35
N VAL A 38 4.61 4.45 -10.97
CA VAL A 38 4.01 4.48 -9.64
C VAL A 38 2.54 4.13 -9.74
N TYR A 39 2.10 3.17 -8.93
CA TYR A 39 0.71 2.77 -8.81
C TYR A 39 0.21 3.12 -7.42
N GLU A 40 -0.99 3.66 -7.35
CA GLU A 40 -1.58 4.13 -6.11
C GLU A 40 -2.86 3.35 -5.80
N TYR A 41 -3.00 2.88 -4.57
CA TYR A 41 -4.17 2.11 -4.14
C TYR A 41 -4.74 2.66 -2.85
N THR A 42 -6.08 2.68 -2.76
CA THR A 42 -6.76 3.08 -1.54
C THR A 42 -6.70 1.97 -0.49
N PRO A 43 -6.87 2.29 0.80
CA PRO A 43 -6.98 1.26 1.83
C PRO A 43 -8.06 0.22 1.53
N LEU A 44 -9.17 0.64 0.96
CA LEU A 44 -10.25 -0.26 0.56
C LEU A 44 -9.78 -1.25 -0.51
N GLN A 45 -9.09 -0.76 -1.52
CA GLN A 45 -8.56 -1.60 -2.59
C GLN A 45 -7.56 -2.62 -2.06
N VAL A 46 -6.70 -2.20 -1.12
CA VAL A 46 -5.73 -3.10 -0.50
C VAL A 46 -6.45 -4.23 0.24
N LYS A 47 -7.45 -3.88 1.06
CA LYS A 47 -8.22 -4.89 1.80
C LYS A 47 -8.93 -5.86 0.86
N GLN A 48 -9.57 -5.35 -0.18
CA GLN A 48 -10.27 -6.19 -1.15
C GLN A 48 -9.31 -7.11 -1.89
N SER A 49 -8.14 -6.61 -2.24
CA SER A 49 -7.14 -7.39 -2.98
C SER A 49 -6.51 -8.48 -2.13
N VAL A 50 -6.21 -8.17 -0.86
CA VAL A 50 -5.50 -9.12 0.02
C VAL A 50 -6.44 -10.13 0.65
N VAL A 51 -7.60 -9.68 1.15
CA VAL A 51 -8.53 -10.53 1.89
C VAL A 51 -9.75 -10.93 1.06
N GLY A 52 -10.15 -10.09 0.13
CA GLY A 52 -11.30 -10.35 -0.73
C GLY A 52 -12.51 -9.48 -0.42
N TYR A 53 -12.50 -8.68 0.63
CA TYR A 53 -13.59 -7.75 0.95
C TYR A 53 -13.08 -6.53 1.68
N GLY A 54 -13.76 -5.40 1.45
CA GLY A 54 -13.29 -4.09 1.91
C GLY A 54 -13.49 -3.81 3.39
N ARG A 55 -14.28 -4.63 4.08
CA ARG A 55 -14.51 -4.49 5.52
C ARG A 55 -13.58 -5.33 6.37
N ALA A 56 -12.55 -5.92 5.76
CA ALA A 56 -11.58 -6.71 6.48
C ALA A 56 -10.91 -5.89 7.57
N GLU A 57 -10.71 -6.51 8.72
CA GLU A 57 -9.97 -5.89 9.81
C GLU A 57 -8.47 -5.93 9.52
N LYS A 58 -7.74 -4.99 10.12
CA LYS A 58 -6.29 -4.92 9.93
C LYS A 58 -5.61 -6.25 10.23
N ARG A 59 -6.05 -6.93 11.30
CA ARG A 59 -5.49 -8.23 11.68
C ARG A 59 -5.64 -9.27 10.57
N GLN A 60 -6.80 -9.26 9.90
CA GLN A 60 -7.06 -10.19 8.79
C GLN A 60 -6.15 -9.90 7.61
N VAL A 61 -5.92 -8.62 7.30
CA VAL A 61 -5.02 -8.22 6.23
C VAL A 61 -3.59 -8.67 6.53
N MET A 62 -3.14 -8.45 7.76
CA MET A 62 -1.79 -8.83 8.18
C MET A 62 -1.59 -10.35 8.13
N GLU A 63 -2.56 -11.11 8.62
CA GLU A 63 -2.48 -12.57 8.59
C GLU A 63 -2.51 -13.13 7.17
N MET A 64 -3.37 -12.58 6.31
CA MET A 64 -3.41 -13.02 4.92
C MET A 64 -2.12 -12.65 4.19
N THR A 65 -1.55 -11.48 4.48
CA THR A 65 -0.25 -11.07 3.94
C THR A 65 0.83 -12.09 4.31
N ARG A 66 0.86 -12.48 5.58
CA ARG A 66 1.78 -13.51 6.05
C ARG A 66 1.61 -14.82 5.27
N MET A 67 0.37 -15.26 5.10
CA MET A 67 0.07 -16.51 4.40
C MET A 67 0.44 -16.46 2.93
N LEU A 68 0.07 -15.39 2.25
CA LEU A 68 0.35 -15.23 0.81
C LEU A 68 1.85 -15.21 0.51
N LEU A 69 2.64 -14.66 1.40
CA LEU A 69 4.09 -14.57 1.24
C LEU A 69 4.83 -15.73 1.92
N ASN A 70 4.11 -16.64 2.55
CA ASN A 70 4.67 -17.80 3.25
C ASN A 70 5.71 -17.40 4.30
N LEU A 71 5.35 -16.40 5.11
CA LEU A 71 6.22 -15.94 6.20
C LEU A 71 5.90 -16.69 7.48
N GLU A 72 6.92 -16.89 8.32
CA GLU A 72 6.74 -17.54 9.61
C GLU A 72 5.92 -16.71 10.58
N LYS A 73 6.12 -15.38 10.52
CA LYS A 73 5.47 -14.44 11.45
C LYS A 73 4.96 -13.23 10.67
N ILE A 74 3.97 -12.56 11.26
CA ILE A 74 3.52 -11.28 10.76
C ILE A 74 4.69 -10.29 10.89
N PRO A 75 5.08 -9.60 9.81
CA PRO A 75 6.19 -8.64 9.87
C PRO A 75 5.90 -7.50 10.85
N LYS A 76 6.96 -7.05 11.51
CA LYS A 76 6.89 -5.91 12.43
C LYS A 76 7.97 -4.91 12.08
N PRO A 77 7.74 -3.62 12.32
CA PRO A 77 6.49 -3.03 12.84
C PRO A 77 5.33 -3.16 11.85
N ASP A 78 4.15 -2.73 12.26
CA ASP A 78 2.94 -2.80 11.43
C ASP A 78 3.16 -2.18 10.03
N ASP A 79 3.95 -1.12 9.95
CA ASP A 79 4.25 -0.45 8.70
C ASP A 79 4.88 -1.39 7.67
N ALA A 80 5.67 -2.36 8.12
CA ALA A 80 6.27 -3.35 7.21
C ALA A 80 5.20 -4.25 6.62
N ALA A 81 4.24 -4.69 7.43
CA ALA A 81 3.12 -5.51 6.95
C ALA A 81 2.24 -4.69 5.99
N ASP A 82 2.00 -3.42 6.30
CA ASP A 82 1.22 -2.52 5.44
C ASP A 82 1.89 -2.38 4.07
N ALA A 83 3.19 -2.17 4.04
CA ALA A 83 3.94 -2.03 2.79
C ALA A 83 3.86 -3.30 1.93
N LEU A 84 3.96 -4.46 2.56
CA LEU A 84 3.84 -5.73 1.86
C LEU A 84 2.43 -5.93 1.31
N ALA A 85 1.40 -5.54 2.06
CA ALA A 85 0.01 -5.64 1.59
C ALA A 85 -0.23 -4.76 0.36
N VAL A 86 0.32 -3.56 0.34
CA VAL A 86 0.20 -2.65 -0.81
C VAL A 86 0.93 -3.24 -2.02
N ALA A 87 2.07 -3.89 -1.81
CA ALA A 87 2.79 -4.57 -2.88
C ALA A 87 1.99 -5.75 -3.44
N ILE A 88 1.34 -6.53 -2.59
CA ILE A 88 0.47 -7.63 -3.02
C ILE A 88 -0.69 -7.10 -3.84
N CYS A 89 -1.29 -5.99 -3.40
CA CYS A 89 -2.38 -5.34 -4.13
C CYS A 89 -1.95 -5.00 -5.57
N CYS A 90 -0.77 -4.44 -5.71
CA CYS A 90 -0.19 -4.12 -7.01
C CYS A 90 0.01 -5.38 -7.86
N ALA A 91 0.54 -6.44 -7.27
CA ALA A 91 0.76 -7.70 -7.97
C ALA A 91 -0.56 -8.32 -8.46
N HIS A 92 -1.61 -8.28 -7.62
CA HIS A 92 -2.93 -8.77 -7.99
C HIS A 92 -3.60 -7.93 -9.08
N SER A 93 -3.21 -6.67 -9.19
CA SER A 93 -3.73 -5.73 -10.18
C SER A 93 -2.83 -5.63 -11.42
N SER A 94 -1.83 -6.50 -11.52
CA SER A 94 -0.87 -6.49 -12.61
C SER A 94 -1.59 -6.61 -13.96
N GLY A 95 -1.22 -5.74 -14.90
CA GLY A 95 -1.87 -5.68 -16.20
C GLY A 95 -3.06 -4.75 -16.26
N SER A 96 -3.56 -4.25 -15.13
CA SER A 96 -4.64 -3.27 -15.06
C SER A 96 -4.07 -1.85 -15.09
N LEU A 97 -4.80 -0.92 -15.71
CA LEU A 97 -4.47 0.50 -15.64
C LEU A 97 -5.05 1.17 -14.39
N LEU A 98 -5.86 0.43 -13.63
CA LEU A 98 -6.44 0.94 -12.39
C LEU A 98 -5.33 1.23 -11.39
N GLY A 99 -5.40 2.40 -10.79
CA GLY A 99 -4.45 2.80 -9.75
C GLY A 99 -3.18 3.45 -10.27
N ARG A 100 -2.94 3.44 -11.57
CA ARG A 100 -1.74 4.10 -12.10
C ARG A 100 -1.79 5.60 -11.86
N LEU A 101 -0.71 6.10 -11.30
CA LEU A 101 -0.57 7.51 -11.00
C LEU A 101 -0.11 8.30 -12.22
#